data_30c91dc50d1455705ee55602595c1906
#
_entry.id   30c91dc50d1455705ee55602595c1906
#
_cell.length_a   1.000
_cell.length_b   1.000
_cell.length_c   1.000
_cell.angle_alpha   90.00
_cell.angle_beta   90.00
_cell.angle_gamma   90.00
#
_symmetry.space_group_name_H-M   'P 1'
#
loop_
_entity.id
_entity.type
_entity.pdbx_description
1 polymer ?
#
loop_
_entity_poly.entity_id
_entity_poly.type
_entity_poly.pdbx_seq_one_letter_code
_entity_poly.pdbx_strand_id
1 'polypeptide(L)'
;MYLAGSGKTTLLSLLTGDHPQAYANDMSLFGRKRGTGESIWDIKQRIGLVSPEIHLYFNQQMTALMAAGTGFFDVVVPRKLTSEQENSVRQLFSEFNMMDLIDRKLIDMSTGEQRLVLLVRSLVKSPSLLIWDEPFQGLDEKMIGSVTGWLENHMRPDQTLIVVTHHEEEIPHAVNQRYMLPMLSDKVT
;
A
#
# COMPACT_ATOMS: atom_id res chain seq x y z
N MET A 1 0.36 -12.92 19.07
CA MET A 1 1.20 -14.08 18.66
C MET A 1 1.28 -14.04 17.15
N TYR A 2 2.37 -13.49 16.59
CA TYR A 2 2.54 -13.41 15.14
C TYR A 2 2.75 -14.81 14.60
N LEU A 3 1.81 -15.34 13.85
CA LEU A 3 1.97 -16.58 13.08
C LEU A 3 2.86 -16.28 11.87
N ALA A 4 4.18 -16.28 12.08
CA ALA A 4 5.16 -16.37 11.01
C ALA A 4 4.98 -17.74 10.35
N GLY A 5 4.66 -17.79 9.04
CA GLY A 5 4.61 -19.06 8.32
C GLY A 5 3.53 -19.24 7.27
N SER A 6 2.59 -18.28 7.10
CA SER A 6 1.51 -18.44 6.10
C SER A 6 1.92 -18.14 4.64
N GLY A 7 3.18 -17.79 4.38
CA GLY A 7 3.64 -17.43 3.03
C GLY A 7 3.15 -16.05 2.51
N LYS A 8 2.33 -15.31 3.27
CA LYS A 8 1.82 -13.98 2.87
C LYS A 8 2.94 -13.01 2.53
N THR A 9 3.87 -12.81 3.46
CA THR A 9 5.02 -11.92 3.28
C THR A 9 5.89 -12.35 2.09
N THR A 10 6.08 -13.65 1.90
CA THR A 10 6.82 -14.19 0.74
C THR A 10 6.10 -13.87 -0.56
N LEU A 11 4.78 -14.09 -0.63
CA LEU A 11 3.98 -13.76 -1.81
C LEU A 11 4.07 -12.27 -2.13
N LEU A 12 3.89 -11.40 -1.13
CA LEU A 12 3.96 -9.95 -1.34
C LEU A 12 5.36 -9.51 -1.79
N SER A 13 6.42 -10.04 -1.18
CA SER A 13 7.80 -9.72 -1.57
C SER A 13 8.17 -10.26 -2.96
N LEU A 14 7.56 -11.35 -3.41
CA LEU A 14 7.67 -11.81 -4.79
C LEU A 14 7.01 -10.81 -5.76
N LEU A 15 5.81 -10.33 -5.46
CA LEU A 15 5.10 -9.34 -6.29
C LEU A 15 5.83 -8.01 -6.37
N THR A 16 6.35 -7.51 -5.25
CA THR A 16 7.11 -6.24 -5.19
C THR A 16 8.53 -6.37 -5.77
N GLY A 17 9.01 -7.60 -5.97
CA GLY A 17 10.35 -7.87 -6.49
C GLY A 17 11.46 -7.78 -5.45
N ASP A 18 11.11 -7.67 -4.18
CA ASP A 18 12.07 -7.59 -3.08
C ASP A 18 12.60 -8.98 -2.65
N HIS A 19 11.99 -10.06 -3.15
CA HIS A 19 12.43 -11.44 -2.87
C HIS A 19 13.38 -11.94 -3.96
N PRO A 20 14.54 -12.55 -3.60
CA PRO A 20 15.51 -13.07 -4.58
C PRO A 20 14.92 -14.06 -5.58
N GLN A 21 13.95 -14.87 -5.15
CA GLN A 21 13.27 -15.85 -6.00
C GLN A 21 12.25 -15.23 -6.97
N ALA A 22 11.99 -13.94 -6.91
CA ALA A 22 11.09 -13.27 -7.85
C ALA A 22 11.53 -13.43 -9.32
N TYR A 23 12.83 -13.68 -9.54
CA TYR A 23 13.42 -13.91 -10.86
C TYR A 23 13.67 -15.39 -11.19
N ALA A 24 13.62 -16.26 -10.17
CA ALA A 24 13.82 -17.72 -10.34
C ALA A 24 12.52 -18.47 -10.65
N ASN A 25 11.37 -17.88 -10.32
CA ASN A 25 10.06 -18.46 -10.58
C ASN A 25 9.47 -17.95 -11.90
N ASP A 26 8.69 -18.81 -12.56
CA ASP A 26 7.94 -18.42 -13.77
C ASP A 26 6.74 -17.57 -13.36
N MET A 27 6.96 -16.26 -13.28
CA MET A 27 5.97 -15.28 -12.87
C MET A 27 5.84 -14.18 -13.91
N SER A 28 4.61 -13.84 -14.25
CA SER A 28 4.30 -12.69 -15.10
C SER A 28 3.58 -11.62 -14.30
N LEU A 29 3.98 -10.36 -14.49
CA LEU A 29 3.34 -9.21 -13.88
C LEU A 29 3.06 -8.17 -14.96
N PHE A 30 1.85 -7.60 -14.96
CA PHE A 30 1.41 -6.64 -15.98
C PHE A 30 1.55 -7.17 -17.43
N GLY A 31 1.31 -8.47 -17.63
CA GLY A 31 1.40 -9.12 -18.94
C GLY A 31 2.84 -9.42 -19.42
N ARG A 32 3.86 -9.20 -18.59
CA ARG A 32 5.26 -9.50 -18.92
C ARG A 32 5.86 -10.50 -17.94
N LYS A 33 6.65 -11.42 -18.48
CA LYS A 33 7.43 -12.36 -17.67
C LYS A 33 8.53 -11.61 -16.94
N ARG A 34 8.70 -11.87 -15.64
CA ARG A 34 9.78 -11.27 -14.84
C ARG A 34 11.15 -11.64 -15.38
N GLY A 35 12.08 -10.67 -15.36
CA GLY A 35 13.43 -10.87 -15.85
C GLY A 35 13.62 -10.72 -17.35
N THR A 36 12.62 -10.24 -18.10
CA THR A 36 12.69 -10.03 -19.56
C THR A 36 13.07 -8.60 -19.97
N GLY A 37 13.80 -7.88 -19.12
CA GLY A 37 14.39 -6.57 -19.47
C GLY A 37 13.73 -5.36 -18.82
N GLU A 38 12.72 -5.54 -17.97
CA GLU A 38 12.17 -4.46 -17.14
C GLU A 38 12.98 -4.29 -15.84
N SER A 39 13.20 -3.05 -15.44
CA SER A 39 13.86 -2.76 -14.18
C SER A 39 12.89 -2.93 -12.99
N ILE A 40 13.44 -3.17 -11.80
CA ILE A 40 12.63 -3.18 -10.57
C ILE A 40 11.91 -1.85 -10.35
N TRP A 41 12.49 -0.74 -10.80
CA TRP A 41 11.91 0.59 -10.69
C TRP A 41 10.68 0.76 -11.58
N ASP A 42 10.70 0.22 -12.81
CA ASP A 42 9.55 0.24 -13.73
C ASP A 42 8.35 -0.48 -13.12
N ILE A 43 8.63 -1.56 -12.39
CA ILE A 43 7.61 -2.34 -11.69
C ILE A 43 7.10 -1.57 -10.47
N LYS A 44 8.00 -1.05 -9.63
CA LYS A 44 7.62 -0.29 -8.43
C LYS A 44 6.81 0.95 -8.76
N GLN A 45 7.07 1.61 -9.88
CA GLN A 45 6.25 2.74 -10.35
C GLN A 45 4.78 2.37 -10.58
N ARG A 46 4.49 1.12 -10.86
CA ARG A 46 3.12 0.62 -11.12
C ARG A 46 2.45 -0.01 -9.89
N ILE A 47 3.15 -0.08 -8.76
CA ILE A 47 2.66 -0.69 -7.52
C ILE A 47 2.50 0.37 -6.44
N GLY A 48 1.33 0.44 -5.82
CA GLY A 48 1.08 1.18 -4.58
C GLY A 48 1.08 0.21 -3.40
N LEU A 49 2.08 0.34 -2.52
CA LEU A 49 2.27 -0.59 -1.41
C LEU A 49 1.93 0.06 -0.07
N VAL A 50 1.14 -0.65 0.74
CA VAL A 50 0.98 -0.41 2.17
C VAL A 50 1.35 -1.69 2.91
N SER A 51 2.21 -1.58 3.91
CA SER A 51 2.53 -2.68 4.81
C SER A 51 2.62 -2.18 6.26
N PRO A 52 2.42 -3.05 7.26
CA PRO A 52 2.49 -2.67 8.67
C PRO A 52 3.84 -2.07 9.07
N GLU A 53 4.90 -2.47 8.40
CA GLU A 53 6.27 -2.08 8.78
C GLU A 53 6.70 -0.74 8.16
N ILE A 54 6.05 -0.29 7.08
CA ILE A 54 6.54 0.87 6.33
C ILE A 54 6.53 2.15 7.15
N HIS A 55 5.59 2.28 8.11
CA HIS A 55 5.50 3.46 8.98
C HIS A 55 6.70 3.60 9.92
N LEU A 56 7.39 2.50 10.25
CA LEU A 56 8.55 2.51 11.15
C LEU A 56 9.75 3.23 10.54
N TYR A 57 9.80 3.36 9.22
CA TYR A 57 10.93 3.96 8.50
C TYR A 57 10.75 5.46 8.25
N PHE A 58 9.59 6.03 8.58
CA PHE A 58 9.35 7.46 8.36
C PHE A 58 9.93 8.31 9.50
N ASN A 59 10.58 9.39 9.11
CA ASN A 59 10.93 10.43 10.07
C ASN A 59 9.64 11.10 10.57
N GLN A 60 9.40 10.99 11.86
CA GLN A 60 8.20 11.50 12.53
C GLN A 60 8.05 13.04 12.47
N GLN A 61 9.12 13.76 12.11
CA GLN A 61 9.09 15.22 11.91
C GLN A 61 8.59 15.63 10.51
N MET A 62 8.36 14.69 9.60
CA MET A 62 7.76 14.98 8.30
C MET A 62 6.30 15.38 8.45
N THR A 63 5.85 16.31 7.59
CA THR A 63 4.41 16.58 7.45
C THR A 63 3.73 15.45 6.68
N ALA A 64 2.40 15.36 6.80
CA ALA A 64 1.61 14.40 6.04
C ALA A 64 1.78 14.55 4.53
N LEU A 65 1.82 15.80 4.04
CA LEU A 65 2.14 16.10 2.64
C LEU A 65 3.46 15.47 2.19
N MET A 66 4.52 15.69 2.99
CA MET A 66 5.84 15.15 2.68
C MET A 66 5.85 13.62 2.69
N ALA A 67 5.22 13.01 3.70
CA ALA A 67 5.15 11.56 3.84
C ALA A 67 4.38 10.92 2.68
N ALA A 68 3.19 11.44 2.35
CA ALA A 68 2.41 10.97 1.21
C ALA A 68 3.15 11.16 -0.12
N GLY A 69 3.81 12.31 -0.32
CA GLY A 69 4.58 12.63 -1.52
C GLY A 69 5.75 11.69 -1.79
N THR A 70 6.30 11.01 -0.76
CA THR A 70 7.35 10.00 -0.96
C THR A 70 6.90 8.82 -1.84
N GLY A 71 5.59 8.61 -1.96
CA GLY A 71 5.00 7.57 -2.81
C GLY A 71 5.33 7.71 -4.30
N PHE A 72 5.58 8.91 -4.80
CA PHE A 72 6.02 9.12 -6.18
C PHE A 72 7.40 8.51 -6.48
N PHE A 73 8.22 8.34 -5.46
CA PHE A 73 9.62 7.94 -5.60
C PHE A 73 9.91 6.55 -5.01
N ASP A 74 8.91 5.90 -4.39
CA ASP A 74 9.05 4.62 -3.68
C ASP A 74 10.17 4.60 -2.62
N VAL A 75 10.36 5.74 -1.94
CA VAL A 75 11.34 5.92 -0.87
C VAL A 75 10.63 6.39 0.40
N VAL A 76 11.33 6.45 1.52
CA VAL A 76 10.81 6.98 2.80
C VAL A 76 11.45 8.33 3.18
N VAL A 77 12.34 8.82 2.32
CA VAL A 77 13.01 10.12 2.49
C VAL A 77 12.28 11.17 1.65
N PRO A 78 11.94 12.35 2.22
CA PRO A 78 11.23 13.37 1.46
C PRO A 78 12.08 13.91 0.32
N ARG A 79 11.42 14.14 -0.81
CA ARG A 79 11.97 14.80 -2.00
C ARG A 79 11.10 15.99 -2.36
N LYS A 80 11.70 16.96 -3.04
CA LYS A 80 10.95 18.10 -3.55
C LYS A 80 9.94 17.60 -4.60
N LEU A 81 8.68 17.90 -4.35
CA LEU A 81 7.59 17.61 -5.29
C LEU A 81 7.52 18.69 -6.37
N THR A 82 7.05 18.32 -7.55
CA THR A 82 6.56 19.27 -8.54
C THR A 82 5.21 19.82 -8.10
N SER A 83 4.78 20.92 -8.66
CA SER A 83 3.45 21.49 -8.38
C SER A 83 2.32 20.50 -8.72
N GLU A 84 2.47 19.72 -9.80
CA GLU A 84 1.50 18.68 -10.19
C GLU A 84 1.44 17.55 -9.15
N GLN A 85 2.59 17.09 -8.68
CA GLN A 85 2.66 16.06 -7.64
C GLN A 85 2.05 16.54 -6.33
N GLU A 86 2.34 17.77 -5.93
CA GLU A 86 1.75 18.36 -4.73
C GLU A 86 0.22 18.49 -4.86
N ASN A 87 -0.28 18.93 -6.02
CA ASN A 87 -1.71 19.01 -6.28
C ASN A 87 -2.39 17.63 -6.22
N SER A 88 -1.74 16.58 -6.74
CA SER A 88 -2.25 15.20 -6.65
C SER A 88 -2.36 14.73 -5.21
N VAL A 89 -1.37 15.04 -4.36
CA VAL A 89 -1.44 14.74 -2.93
C VAL A 89 -2.60 15.49 -2.29
N ARG A 90 -2.71 16.80 -2.52
CA ARG A 90 -3.80 17.64 -1.95
C ARG A 90 -5.17 17.15 -2.37
N GLN A 91 -5.34 16.74 -3.63
CA GLN A 91 -6.58 16.18 -4.13
C GLN A 91 -6.96 14.92 -3.34
N LEU A 92 -6.06 13.96 -3.17
CA LEU A 92 -6.32 12.75 -2.39
C LEU A 92 -6.66 13.09 -0.92
N PHE A 93 -5.93 14.02 -0.30
CA PHE A 93 -6.26 14.47 1.06
C PHE A 93 -7.67 15.07 1.14
N SER A 94 -8.09 15.80 0.12
CA SER A 94 -9.46 16.33 0.03
C SER A 94 -10.50 15.22 -0.12
N GLU A 95 -10.24 14.22 -0.98
CA GLU A 95 -11.13 13.07 -1.22
C GLU A 95 -11.32 12.22 0.05
N PHE A 96 -10.28 12.11 0.87
CA PHE A 96 -10.33 11.43 2.16
C PHE A 96 -10.81 12.32 3.33
N ASN A 97 -11.17 13.59 3.08
CA ASN A 97 -11.53 14.59 4.10
C ASN A 97 -10.44 14.80 5.16
N MET A 98 -9.17 14.84 4.74
CA MET A 98 -7.99 14.92 5.60
C MET A 98 -7.18 16.22 5.40
N MET A 99 -7.78 17.25 4.80
CA MET A 99 -7.06 18.50 4.48
C MET A 99 -6.51 19.22 5.72
N ASP A 100 -7.14 19.07 6.87
CA ASP A 100 -6.69 19.57 8.17
C ASP A 100 -5.40 18.89 8.68
N LEU A 101 -5.06 17.73 8.16
CA LEU A 101 -3.88 16.97 8.54
C LEU A 101 -2.66 17.27 7.64
N ILE A 102 -2.85 17.90 6.48
CA ILE A 102 -1.85 17.93 5.42
C ILE A 102 -0.50 18.54 5.84
N ASP A 103 -0.55 19.58 6.67
CA ASP A 103 0.63 20.29 7.18
C ASP A 103 1.05 19.82 8.60
N ARG A 104 0.28 18.91 9.22
CA ARG A 104 0.64 18.34 10.54
C ARG A 104 1.81 17.36 10.39
N LYS A 105 2.66 17.33 11.41
CA LYS A 105 3.74 16.33 11.49
C LYS A 105 3.19 14.97 11.90
N LEU A 106 3.83 13.91 11.42
CA LEU A 106 3.43 12.54 11.76
C LEU A 106 3.43 12.29 13.27
N ILE A 107 4.39 12.87 14.00
CA ILE A 107 4.47 12.72 15.47
C ILE A 107 3.23 13.27 16.20
N ASP A 108 2.54 14.24 15.60
CA ASP A 108 1.36 14.90 16.18
C ASP A 108 0.05 14.24 15.76
N MET A 109 0.12 13.10 15.05
CA MET A 109 -1.00 12.34 14.52
C MET A 109 -1.25 11.06 15.32
N SER A 110 -2.51 10.66 15.41
CA SER A 110 -2.88 9.33 15.88
C SER A 110 -2.36 8.24 14.94
N THR A 111 -2.27 7.01 15.42
CA THR A 111 -1.87 5.85 14.60
C THR A 111 -2.78 5.68 13.38
N GLY A 112 -4.09 5.88 13.55
CA GLY A 112 -5.06 5.80 12.45
C GLY A 112 -4.83 6.90 11.41
N GLU A 113 -4.62 8.15 11.83
CA GLU A 113 -4.30 9.25 10.90
C GLU A 113 -3.01 8.99 10.13
N GLN A 114 -1.95 8.50 10.80
CA GLN A 114 -0.71 8.12 10.13
C GLN A 114 -0.95 6.99 9.11
N ARG A 115 -1.80 6.01 9.45
CA ARG A 115 -2.16 4.91 8.53
C ARG A 115 -2.88 5.44 7.30
N LEU A 116 -3.84 6.37 7.45
CA LEU A 116 -4.50 7.02 6.31
C LEU A 116 -3.50 7.76 5.42
N VAL A 117 -2.51 8.45 5.98
CA VAL A 117 -1.43 9.08 5.20
C VAL A 117 -0.67 8.06 4.36
N LEU A 118 -0.41 6.85 4.90
CA LEU A 118 0.25 5.78 4.14
C LEU A 118 -0.64 5.17 3.05
N LEU A 119 -1.95 5.10 3.27
CA LEU A 119 -2.90 4.72 2.23
C LEU A 119 -2.89 5.75 1.10
N VAL A 120 -2.99 7.05 1.40
CA VAL A 120 -2.86 8.12 0.41
C VAL A 120 -1.51 8.02 -0.32
N ARG A 121 -0.41 7.79 0.39
CA ARG A 121 0.92 7.58 -0.20
C ARG A 121 0.91 6.48 -1.26
N SER A 122 0.20 5.39 -1.05
CA SER A 122 0.13 4.28 -2.00
C SER A 122 -0.62 4.65 -3.30
N LEU A 123 -1.45 5.69 -3.26
CA LEU A 123 -2.33 6.11 -4.34
C LEU A 123 -1.75 7.25 -5.21
N VAL A 124 -0.81 8.07 -4.69
CA VAL A 124 -0.39 9.34 -5.31
C VAL A 124 0.10 9.23 -6.74
N LYS A 125 0.69 8.10 -7.13
CA LYS A 125 1.19 7.86 -8.50
C LYS A 125 0.18 7.12 -9.39
N SER A 126 -1.07 6.98 -8.95
CA SER A 126 -2.14 6.27 -9.68
C SER A 126 -1.70 4.88 -10.17
N PRO A 127 -1.21 3.99 -9.29
CA PRO A 127 -0.62 2.71 -9.68
C PRO A 127 -1.66 1.78 -10.33
N SER A 128 -1.21 0.85 -11.18
CA SER A 128 -2.07 -0.20 -11.76
C SER A 128 -2.36 -1.33 -10.77
N LEU A 129 -1.49 -1.52 -9.77
CA LEU A 129 -1.62 -2.54 -8.73
C LEU A 129 -1.48 -1.92 -7.35
N LEU A 130 -2.50 -2.09 -6.53
CA LEU A 130 -2.48 -1.77 -5.11
C LEU A 130 -2.25 -3.06 -4.32
N ILE A 131 -1.25 -3.06 -3.45
CA ILE A 131 -0.94 -4.15 -2.52
C ILE A 131 -1.04 -3.58 -1.12
N TRP A 132 -2.08 -3.95 -0.40
CA TRP A 132 -2.38 -3.47 0.93
C TRP A 132 -2.34 -4.63 1.93
N ASP A 133 -1.32 -4.63 2.76
CA ASP A 133 -1.14 -5.60 3.85
C ASP A 133 -1.61 -4.98 5.16
N GLU A 134 -2.65 -5.56 5.75
CA GLU A 134 -3.33 -5.09 6.97
C GLU A 134 -3.67 -3.58 6.91
N PRO A 135 -4.35 -3.10 5.85
CA PRO A 135 -4.51 -1.66 5.60
C PRO A 135 -5.33 -0.95 6.67
N PHE A 136 -6.26 -1.66 7.31
CA PHE A 136 -7.22 -1.09 8.24
C PHE A 136 -6.79 -1.19 9.70
N GLN A 137 -5.65 -1.79 9.98
CA GLN A 137 -5.14 -1.94 11.34
C GLN A 137 -4.96 -0.57 12.01
N GLY A 138 -5.67 -0.35 13.11
CA GLY A 138 -5.63 0.89 13.90
C GLY A 138 -6.50 2.02 13.36
N LEU A 139 -7.32 1.77 12.35
CA LEU A 139 -8.36 2.69 11.88
C LEU A 139 -9.65 2.48 12.69
N ASP A 140 -10.37 3.57 12.93
CA ASP A 140 -11.75 3.51 13.41
C ASP A 140 -12.75 3.24 12.27
N GLU A 141 -14.00 2.95 12.60
CA GLU A 141 -15.05 2.64 11.62
C GLU A 141 -15.27 3.77 10.59
N LYS A 142 -15.16 5.03 11.01
CA LYS A 142 -15.32 6.19 10.13
C LYS A 142 -14.17 6.25 9.12
N MET A 143 -12.94 6.00 9.57
CA MET A 143 -11.77 5.95 8.70
C MET A 143 -11.86 4.78 7.72
N ILE A 144 -12.26 3.59 8.18
CA ILE A 144 -12.49 2.42 7.30
C ILE A 144 -13.55 2.75 6.26
N GLY A 145 -14.67 3.36 6.68
CA GLY A 145 -15.74 3.80 5.77
C GLY A 145 -15.26 4.80 4.71
N SER A 146 -14.37 5.72 5.07
CA SER A 146 -13.78 6.66 4.11
C SER A 146 -12.90 5.95 3.07
N VAL A 147 -12.09 4.98 3.50
CA VAL A 147 -11.21 4.22 2.60
C VAL A 147 -12.03 3.31 1.66
N THR A 148 -12.99 2.57 2.20
CA THR A 148 -13.85 1.68 1.40
C THR A 148 -14.70 2.46 0.41
N GLY A 149 -15.30 3.57 0.84
CA GLY A 149 -16.06 4.47 -0.03
C GLY A 149 -15.19 5.09 -1.14
N TRP A 150 -13.93 5.43 -0.84
CA TRP A 150 -13.01 5.89 -1.86
C TRP A 150 -12.74 4.79 -2.90
N LEU A 151 -12.48 3.56 -2.46
CA LEU A 151 -12.25 2.41 -3.37
C LEU A 151 -13.44 2.18 -4.30
N GLU A 152 -14.66 2.22 -3.77
CA GLU A 152 -15.88 1.99 -4.55
C GLU A 152 -16.12 3.07 -5.62
N ASN A 153 -15.72 4.31 -5.36
CA ASN A 153 -16.03 5.44 -6.23
C ASN A 153 -14.87 5.86 -7.16
N HIS A 154 -13.62 5.50 -6.83
CA HIS A 154 -12.44 6.02 -7.52
C HIS A 154 -11.52 4.94 -8.11
N MET A 155 -11.73 3.66 -7.77
CA MET A 155 -10.96 2.61 -8.43
C MET A 155 -11.28 2.55 -9.92
N ARG A 156 -10.23 2.58 -10.74
CA ARG A 156 -10.36 2.46 -12.18
C ARG A 156 -10.54 0.99 -12.60
N PRO A 157 -11.22 0.72 -13.74
CA PRO A 157 -11.39 -0.65 -14.24
C PRO A 157 -10.08 -1.38 -14.57
N ASP A 158 -9.00 -0.64 -14.82
CA ASP A 158 -7.66 -1.17 -15.12
C ASP A 158 -6.78 -1.36 -13.89
N GLN A 159 -7.28 -1.01 -12.70
CA GLN A 159 -6.57 -1.21 -11.44
C GLN A 159 -6.91 -2.55 -10.81
N THR A 160 -5.91 -3.14 -10.17
CA THR A 160 -6.07 -4.34 -9.34
C THR A 160 -5.75 -4.00 -7.89
N LEU A 161 -6.59 -4.45 -6.96
CA LEU A 161 -6.37 -4.33 -5.53
C LEU A 161 -6.15 -5.72 -4.93
N ILE A 162 -5.04 -5.90 -4.24
CA ILE A 162 -4.76 -7.06 -3.39
C ILE A 162 -4.79 -6.57 -1.95
N VAL A 163 -5.76 -7.06 -1.19
CA VAL A 163 -5.84 -6.83 0.27
C VAL A 163 -5.45 -8.10 0.98
N VAL A 164 -4.53 -7.99 1.91
CA VAL A 164 -4.16 -9.05 2.85
C VAL A 164 -4.66 -8.64 4.22
N THR A 165 -5.57 -9.40 4.78
CA THR A 165 -6.08 -9.20 6.14
C THR A 165 -6.46 -10.54 6.76
N HIS A 166 -6.53 -10.59 8.06
CA HIS A 166 -7.09 -11.71 8.83
C HIS A 166 -8.44 -11.36 9.46
N HIS A 167 -8.97 -10.18 9.15
CA HIS A 167 -10.28 -9.69 9.59
C HIS A 167 -11.26 -9.69 8.40
N GLU A 168 -12.18 -10.65 8.38
CA GLU A 168 -13.13 -10.80 7.25
C GLU A 168 -14.07 -9.59 7.12
N GLU A 169 -14.42 -8.97 8.22
CA GLU A 169 -15.28 -7.79 8.31
C GLU A 169 -14.66 -6.52 7.69
N GLU A 170 -13.34 -6.50 7.54
CA GLU A 170 -12.61 -5.39 6.96
C GLU A 170 -12.45 -5.48 5.44
N ILE A 171 -12.89 -6.59 4.82
CA ILE A 171 -12.70 -6.80 3.38
C ILE A 171 -13.62 -5.85 2.60
N PRO A 172 -13.07 -4.92 1.77
CA PRO A 172 -13.88 -4.01 0.97
C PRO A 172 -14.82 -4.75 0.01
N HIS A 173 -16.02 -4.23 -0.21
CA HIS A 173 -16.96 -4.78 -1.19
C HIS A 173 -16.40 -4.78 -2.63
N ALA A 174 -15.44 -3.93 -2.92
CA ALA A 174 -14.73 -3.91 -4.21
C ALA A 174 -13.92 -5.19 -4.47
N VAL A 175 -13.62 -6.00 -3.43
CA VAL A 175 -12.90 -7.28 -3.57
C VAL A 175 -13.85 -8.35 -4.09
N ASN A 176 -13.58 -8.86 -5.29
CA ASN A 176 -14.42 -9.82 -5.99
C ASN A 176 -13.89 -11.27 -5.97
N GLN A 177 -12.67 -11.49 -5.51
CA GLN A 177 -12.03 -12.81 -5.38
C GLN A 177 -11.34 -12.94 -4.02
N ARG A 178 -11.41 -14.13 -3.42
CA ARG A 178 -10.79 -14.43 -2.13
C ARG A 178 -9.97 -15.70 -2.23
N TYR A 179 -8.79 -15.67 -1.64
CA TYR A 179 -7.87 -16.80 -1.57
C TYR A 179 -7.45 -17.01 -0.11
N MET A 180 -7.65 -18.20 0.41
CA MET A 180 -7.09 -18.61 1.69
C MET A 180 -5.70 -19.23 1.45
N LEU A 181 -4.68 -18.67 2.07
CA LEU A 181 -3.39 -19.32 2.11
C LEU A 181 -3.40 -20.36 3.23
N PRO A 182 -3.10 -21.64 2.91
CA PRO A 182 -3.04 -22.68 3.95
C PRO A 182 -1.96 -22.32 4.96
N MET A 183 -2.25 -22.52 6.24
CA MET A 183 -1.18 -22.54 7.24
C MET A 183 -0.22 -23.66 6.87
N LEU A 184 1.06 -23.35 6.72
CA LEU A 184 2.08 -24.37 6.61
C LEU A 184 2.07 -25.11 7.96
N SER A 185 1.37 -26.24 8.00
CA SER A 185 1.50 -27.18 9.12
C SER A 185 2.97 -27.63 9.12
N ASP A 186 3.63 -27.46 10.25
CA ASP A 186 4.96 -28.02 10.50
C ASP A 186 4.96 -29.49 10.11
N LYS A 187 5.41 -29.79 8.92
CA LYS A 187 5.91 -31.13 8.63
C LYS A 187 7.31 -31.19 9.23
N VAL A 188 7.33 -31.30 10.55
CA VAL A 188 8.48 -31.91 11.25
C VAL A 188 8.38 -33.40 11.02
N THR A 189 9.19 -33.93 10.18
CA THR A 189 9.64 -35.32 10.18
C THR A 189 11.14 -35.33 9.96
#